data_a6c95f130e8f6b02c7e24d7e7e9b1d2b
#
_entry.id   a6c95f130e8f6b02c7e24d7e7e9b1d2b
#
_cell.length_a   1.000
_cell.length_b   1.000
_cell.length_c   1.000
_cell.angle_alpha   90.00
_cell.angle_beta   90.00
_cell.angle_gamma   90.00
#
_symmetry.space_group_name_H-M   'P 1'
#
loop_
_entity.id
_entity.type
_entity.pdbx_description
1 polymer ?
#
loop_
_entity_poly.entity_id
_entity_poly.type
_entity_poly.pdbx_seq_one_letter_code
_entity_poly.pdbx_strand_id
1 'polypeptide(L)'
;MGAAPLEQAEGVIVRIHPFSDTSLILHWITAEHGRFGTLAKGIRKPKSGHAAPVDLLFAGTLGFVRSTRSHLHTFREFVPVERHERLRIDYAKLVQVAYAVALLERATEEDTPIPEFHALFRSWLTALETQPHQPRMVLAFEARLLVEMGLDPRGAESVERTGAGEVLDPLIDADWSELPGLAPSSAAVRNLVTILQRQLVEALGTVPRSRSEALASGSPPRSGS
;
A
#
# COMPACT_ATOMS: atom_id res chain seq x y z
N MET A 1 29.24 -13.53 22.56
CA MET A 1 27.92 -13.13 22.09
C MET A 1 27.91 -13.34 20.57
N GLY A 2 27.16 -14.31 20.06
CA GLY A 2 27.04 -14.55 18.61
C GLY A 2 26.39 -13.33 17.94
N ALA A 3 26.79 -13.03 16.71
CA ALA A 3 26.11 -12.03 15.90
C ALA A 3 24.66 -12.50 15.65
N ALA A 4 23.68 -11.59 15.76
CA ALA A 4 22.30 -11.91 15.44
C ALA A 4 22.22 -12.35 13.95
N PRO A 5 21.38 -13.34 13.62
CA PRO A 5 21.29 -13.89 12.28
C PRO A 5 20.81 -12.83 11.29
N LEU A 6 21.27 -12.95 10.04
CA LEU A 6 20.74 -12.22 8.91
C LEU A 6 19.41 -12.87 8.51
N GLU A 7 18.34 -12.08 8.50
CA GLU A 7 17.02 -12.48 8.01
C GLU A 7 16.81 -11.88 6.62
N GLN A 8 15.99 -12.54 5.80
CA GLN A 8 15.58 -12.05 4.49
C GLN A 8 14.07 -12.00 4.39
N ALA A 9 13.56 -11.04 3.61
CA ALA A 9 12.14 -10.89 3.32
C ALA A 9 11.91 -10.29 1.94
N GLU A 10 10.82 -10.67 1.30
CA GLU A 10 10.28 -9.94 0.16
C GLU A 10 9.47 -8.74 0.66
N GLY A 11 9.88 -7.52 0.26
CA GLY A 11 9.28 -6.31 0.81
C GLY A 11 9.19 -5.15 -0.15
N VAL A 12 8.27 -4.23 0.17
CA VAL A 12 8.09 -2.95 -0.53
C VAL A 12 8.44 -1.81 0.42
N ILE A 13 9.26 -0.85 -0.04
CA ILE A 13 9.57 0.37 0.72
C ILE A 13 8.38 1.32 0.60
N VAL A 14 7.68 1.57 1.71
CA VAL A 14 6.47 2.40 1.74
C VAL A 14 6.67 3.77 2.37
N ARG A 15 7.75 3.97 3.14
CA ARG A 15 8.16 5.27 3.67
C ARG A 15 9.67 5.35 3.81
N ILE A 16 10.21 6.55 3.62
CA ILE A 16 11.63 6.85 3.82
C ILE A 16 11.73 8.12 4.65
N HIS A 17 12.40 8.03 5.79
CA HIS A 17 12.65 9.18 6.66
C HIS A 17 14.14 9.41 6.88
N PRO A 18 14.64 10.65 6.80
CA PRO A 18 15.98 10.99 7.25
C PRO A 18 16.12 10.68 8.76
N PHE A 19 17.16 9.94 9.14
CA PHE A 19 17.52 9.71 10.53
C PHE A 19 18.70 10.58 10.96
N SER A 20 19.68 10.74 10.07
CA SER A 20 20.84 11.63 10.24
C SER A 20 21.33 12.08 8.86
N ASP A 21 22.41 12.85 8.83
CA ASP A 21 23.05 13.30 7.57
C ASP A 21 23.46 12.16 6.65
N THR A 22 23.70 10.97 7.22
CA THR A 22 24.18 9.80 6.47
C THR A 22 23.22 8.62 6.47
N SER A 23 22.18 8.60 7.31
CA SER A 23 21.34 7.44 7.59
C SER A 23 19.87 7.70 7.29
N LEU A 24 19.14 6.66 6.87
CA LEU A 24 17.71 6.67 6.61
C LEU A 24 17.00 5.63 7.50
N ILE A 25 15.74 5.90 7.84
CA ILE A 25 14.78 4.90 8.27
C ILE A 25 13.95 4.52 7.06
N LEU A 26 13.88 3.23 6.77
CA LEU A 26 13.08 2.63 5.72
C LEU A 26 11.95 1.83 6.35
N HIS A 27 10.70 2.13 6.00
CA HIS A 27 9.54 1.36 6.42
C HIS A 27 9.13 0.41 5.32
N TRP A 28 8.87 -0.83 5.70
CA TRP A 28 8.61 -1.95 4.81
C TRP A 28 7.23 -2.53 5.04
N ILE A 29 6.64 -3.06 3.97
CA ILE A 29 5.56 -4.04 3.99
C ILE A 29 6.14 -5.32 3.41
N THR A 30 6.15 -6.40 4.19
CA THR A 30 6.69 -7.71 3.82
C THR A 30 5.65 -8.79 4.04
N ALA A 31 5.77 -9.91 3.32
CA ALA A 31 4.87 -11.05 3.48
C ALA A 31 5.12 -11.78 4.81
N GLU A 32 6.38 -12.13 5.08
CA GLU A 32 6.76 -13.05 6.14
C GLU A 32 6.88 -12.40 7.51
N HIS A 33 7.20 -11.10 7.54
CA HIS A 33 7.46 -10.36 8.77
C HIS A 33 6.53 -9.16 9.00
N GLY A 34 5.55 -8.97 8.10
CA GLY A 34 4.61 -7.87 8.21
C GLY A 34 5.24 -6.50 7.98
N ARG A 35 4.78 -5.52 8.75
CA ARG A 35 5.26 -4.15 8.68
C ARG A 35 6.32 -3.89 9.74
N PHE A 36 7.45 -3.32 9.34
CA PHE A 36 8.50 -2.90 10.28
C PHE A 36 9.41 -1.82 9.69
N GLY A 37 10.22 -1.23 10.55
CA GLY A 37 11.23 -0.23 10.18
C GLY A 37 12.65 -0.79 10.23
N THR A 38 13.50 -0.33 9.31
CA THR A 38 14.94 -0.59 9.37
C THR A 38 15.75 0.69 9.38
N LEU A 39 16.85 0.70 10.15
CA LEU A 39 17.84 1.77 10.13
C LEU A 39 18.95 1.42 9.14
N ALA A 40 19.03 2.17 8.05
CA ALA A 40 20.06 2.05 7.02
C ALA A 40 21.19 3.07 7.29
N LYS A 41 22.20 2.65 8.04
CA LYS A 41 23.32 3.51 8.44
C LYS A 41 24.26 3.78 7.28
N GLY A 42 24.63 5.05 7.08
CA GLY A 42 25.62 5.46 6.08
C GLY A 42 25.16 5.38 4.62
N ILE A 43 23.89 5.04 4.36
CA ILE A 43 23.36 4.78 3.02
C ILE A 43 23.40 6.01 2.12
N ARG A 44 23.31 7.22 2.67
CA ARG A 44 23.36 8.48 1.93
C ARG A 44 24.78 8.91 1.53
N LYS A 45 25.82 8.39 2.22
CA LYS A 45 27.22 8.66 1.96
C LYS A 45 28.01 7.35 2.09
N PRO A 46 27.86 6.41 1.17
CA PRO A 46 28.51 5.11 1.29
C PRO A 46 30.03 5.25 1.14
N LYS A 47 30.78 4.64 2.04
CA LYS A 47 32.26 4.65 2.01
C LYS A 47 32.83 3.94 0.77
N SER A 48 32.09 3.00 0.20
CA SER A 48 32.47 2.23 -0.99
C SER A 48 32.15 2.93 -2.32
N GLY A 49 31.54 4.12 -2.28
CA GLY A 49 31.07 4.81 -3.49
C GLY A 49 29.81 4.19 -4.14
N HIS A 50 29.35 3.05 -3.67
CA HIS A 50 28.13 2.40 -4.18
C HIS A 50 27.02 2.56 -3.14
N ALA A 51 26.02 3.38 -3.45
CA ALA A 51 24.79 3.46 -2.66
C ALA A 51 23.92 2.22 -2.90
N ALA A 52 23.33 1.65 -1.85
CA ALA A 52 22.29 0.66 -2.05
C ALA A 52 21.12 1.32 -2.80
N PRO A 53 20.57 0.67 -3.81
CA PRO A 53 19.49 1.23 -4.61
C PRO A 53 18.18 1.19 -3.82
N VAL A 54 17.95 2.17 -2.94
CA VAL A 54 16.72 2.29 -2.15
C VAL A 54 15.97 3.56 -2.55
N ASP A 55 14.70 3.39 -2.87
CA ASP A 55 13.78 4.51 -3.11
C ASP A 55 12.34 4.09 -2.78
N LEU A 56 11.46 5.07 -2.65
CA LEU A 56 10.04 4.83 -2.37
C LEU A 56 9.43 3.89 -3.41
N LEU A 57 8.64 2.94 -2.97
CA LEU A 57 7.93 1.92 -3.77
C LEU A 57 8.87 0.92 -4.48
N PHE A 58 10.17 0.91 -4.20
CA PHE A 58 11.00 -0.20 -4.64
C PHE A 58 10.58 -1.46 -3.91
N ALA A 59 10.37 -2.54 -4.66
CA ALA A 59 10.04 -3.87 -4.15
C ALA A 59 11.16 -4.87 -4.51
N GLY A 60 11.46 -5.79 -3.61
CA GLY A 60 12.50 -6.79 -3.80
C GLY A 60 12.92 -7.46 -2.51
N THR A 61 14.08 -8.12 -2.54
CA THR A 61 14.61 -8.88 -1.41
C THR A 61 15.41 -7.99 -0.47
N LEU A 62 14.94 -7.87 0.77
CA LEU A 62 15.56 -7.17 1.87
C LEU A 62 16.35 -8.15 2.75
N GLY A 63 17.62 -7.83 3.05
CA GLY A 63 18.41 -8.45 4.11
C GLY A 63 18.49 -7.52 5.34
N PHE A 64 18.15 -8.02 6.52
CA PHE A 64 18.18 -7.25 7.75
C PHE A 64 18.58 -8.10 8.96
N VAL A 65 18.93 -7.43 10.05
CA VAL A 65 19.18 -8.07 11.34
C VAL A 65 18.13 -7.57 12.32
N ARG A 66 17.37 -8.50 12.91
CA ARG A 66 16.34 -8.19 13.88
C ARG A 66 16.94 -7.58 15.16
N SER A 67 16.36 -6.50 15.62
CA SER A 67 16.69 -5.88 16.89
C SER A 67 15.79 -6.47 17.98
N THR A 68 16.39 -6.79 19.12
CA THR A 68 15.67 -7.20 20.35
C THR A 68 15.47 -6.04 21.33
N ARG A 69 16.03 -4.85 20.99
CA ARG A 69 16.04 -3.68 21.88
C ARG A 69 15.27 -2.48 21.33
N SER A 70 14.81 -2.55 20.10
CA SER A 70 14.21 -1.43 19.38
C SER A 70 13.26 -1.96 18.32
N HIS A 71 12.21 -1.22 18.00
CA HIS A 71 11.32 -1.48 16.87
C HIS A 71 12.00 -1.25 15.49
N LEU A 72 13.19 -0.62 15.48
CA LEU A 72 13.98 -0.46 14.27
C LEU A 72 15.01 -1.58 14.16
N HIS A 73 14.88 -2.39 13.13
CA HIS A 73 15.84 -3.43 12.77
C HIS A 73 17.06 -2.81 12.05
N THR A 74 18.12 -3.57 11.87
CA THR A 74 19.31 -3.08 11.15
C THR A 74 19.24 -3.50 9.68
N PHE A 75 19.13 -2.53 8.77
CA PHE A 75 19.26 -2.76 7.33
C PHE A 75 20.66 -3.30 6.99
N ARG A 76 20.75 -4.27 6.10
CA ARG A 76 22.00 -4.85 5.60
C ARG A 76 22.15 -4.66 4.10
N GLU A 77 21.19 -5.14 3.34
CA GLU A 77 21.22 -5.10 1.88
C GLU A 77 19.81 -5.04 1.32
N PHE A 78 19.68 -4.64 0.07
CA PHE A 78 18.44 -4.68 -0.68
C PHE A 78 18.74 -4.90 -2.15
N VAL A 79 18.03 -5.86 -2.74
CA VAL A 79 18.08 -6.15 -4.16
C VAL A 79 16.71 -5.83 -4.77
N PRO A 80 16.55 -4.67 -5.42
CA PRO A 80 15.28 -4.31 -6.03
C PRO A 80 14.99 -5.17 -7.25
N VAL A 81 13.77 -5.68 -7.32
CA VAL A 81 13.21 -6.43 -8.46
C VAL A 81 12.26 -5.54 -9.26
N GLU A 82 11.42 -4.78 -8.56
CA GLU A 82 10.47 -3.83 -9.13
C GLU A 82 10.75 -2.43 -8.58
N ARG A 83 10.62 -1.39 -9.40
CA ARG A 83 10.98 -0.03 -9.00
C ARG A 83 9.82 0.94 -8.96
N HIS A 84 8.72 0.63 -9.65
CA HIS A 84 7.49 1.43 -9.75
C HIS A 84 7.76 2.93 -9.99
N GLU A 85 8.70 3.23 -10.87
CA GLU A 85 9.18 4.60 -11.12
C GLU A 85 8.07 5.53 -11.63
N ARG A 86 7.14 4.98 -12.43
CA ARG A 86 6.02 5.74 -12.99
C ARG A 86 5.04 6.21 -11.93
N LEU A 87 4.88 5.47 -10.83
CA LEU A 87 4.01 5.88 -9.72
C LEU A 87 4.56 7.12 -9.01
N ARG A 88 5.88 7.26 -8.91
CA ARG A 88 6.52 8.35 -8.17
C ARG A 88 6.46 9.70 -8.87
N ILE A 89 6.26 9.72 -10.17
CA ILE A 89 6.15 10.95 -10.97
C ILE A 89 4.69 11.36 -11.22
N ASP A 90 3.72 10.52 -10.83
CA ASP A 90 2.29 10.79 -10.95
C ASP A 90 1.70 11.12 -9.58
N TYR A 91 1.44 12.40 -9.33
CA TYR A 91 0.91 12.86 -8.03
C TYR A 91 -0.39 12.16 -7.64
N ALA A 92 -1.32 12.00 -8.58
CA ALA A 92 -2.62 11.40 -8.28
C ALA A 92 -2.48 9.92 -7.87
N LYS A 93 -1.59 9.17 -8.52
CA LYS A 93 -1.27 7.79 -8.15
C LYS A 93 -0.53 7.73 -6.82
N LEU A 94 0.39 8.66 -6.55
CA LEU A 94 1.06 8.73 -5.22
C LEU A 94 0.06 8.96 -4.08
N VAL A 95 -0.96 9.78 -4.28
CA VAL A 95 -2.04 9.98 -3.29
C VAL A 95 -2.79 8.68 -3.04
N GLN A 96 -3.12 7.93 -4.11
CA GLN A 96 -3.76 6.62 -3.98
C GLN A 96 -2.88 5.63 -3.22
N VAL A 97 -1.58 5.58 -3.53
CA VAL A 97 -0.62 4.70 -2.82
C VAL A 97 -0.50 5.10 -1.35
N ALA A 98 -0.36 6.39 -1.05
CA ALA A 98 -0.28 6.87 0.34
C ALA A 98 -1.53 6.52 1.14
N TYR A 99 -2.70 6.59 0.51
CA TYR A 99 -3.96 6.15 1.11
C TYR A 99 -3.98 4.63 1.37
N ALA A 100 -3.60 3.81 0.38
CA ALA A 100 -3.56 2.36 0.53
C ALA A 100 -2.59 1.91 1.63
N VAL A 101 -1.39 2.53 1.71
CA VAL A 101 -0.44 2.30 2.80
C VAL A 101 -1.06 2.63 4.15
N ALA A 102 -1.74 3.78 4.27
CA ALA A 102 -2.39 4.17 5.52
C ALA A 102 -3.57 3.26 5.91
N LEU A 103 -4.24 2.62 4.95
CA LEU A 103 -5.24 1.56 5.23
C LEU A 103 -4.57 0.30 5.75
N LEU A 104 -3.51 -0.17 5.10
CA LEU A 104 -2.76 -1.35 5.53
C LEU A 104 -2.17 -1.17 6.93
N GLU A 105 -1.69 0.04 7.25
CA GLU A 105 -1.20 0.37 8.60
C GLU A 105 -2.28 0.23 9.68
N ARG A 106 -3.55 0.39 9.34
CA ARG A 106 -4.69 0.19 10.25
C ARG A 106 -5.19 -1.24 10.28
N ALA A 107 -5.13 -1.92 9.15
CA ALA A 107 -5.65 -3.28 9.00
C ALA A 107 -4.69 -4.35 9.54
N THR A 108 -3.43 -4.01 9.78
CA THR A 108 -2.37 -4.98 10.13
C THR A 108 -1.56 -4.53 11.32
N GLU A 109 -1.00 -5.49 12.06
CA GLU A 109 -0.07 -5.24 13.17
C GLU A 109 1.39 -5.20 12.68
N GLU A 110 2.26 -4.53 13.45
CA GLU A 110 3.71 -4.56 13.20
C GLU A 110 4.29 -5.93 13.54
N ASP A 111 5.36 -6.32 12.85
CA ASP A 111 6.10 -7.57 13.06
C ASP A 111 5.24 -8.85 12.99
N THR A 112 4.08 -8.79 12.34
CA THR A 112 3.15 -9.90 12.17
C THR A 112 3.04 -10.28 10.69
N PRO A 113 3.20 -11.56 10.29
CA PRO A 113 3.08 -12.00 8.90
C PRO A 113 1.74 -11.58 8.26
N ILE A 114 1.79 -11.05 7.03
CA ILE A 114 0.64 -10.55 6.28
C ILE A 114 0.73 -10.92 4.78
N PRO A 115 0.93 -12.20 4.43
CA PRO A 115 1.21 -12.59 3.05
C PRO A 115 0.10 -12.19 2.07
N GLU A 116 -1.18 -12.30 2.44
CA GLU A 116 -2.32 -11.96 1.61
C GLU A 116 -2.38 -10.44 1.36
N PHE A 117 -2.24 -9.63 2.40
CA PHE A 117 -2.21 -8.15 2.29
C PHE A 117 -1.00 -7.67 1.48
N HIS A 118 0.15 -8.31 1.64
CA HIS A 118 1.34 -8.00 0.85
C HIS A 118 1.13 -8.33 -0.63
N ALA A 119 0.56 -9.50 -0.94
CA ALA A 119 0.24 -9.91 -2.31
C ALA A 119 -0.79 -8.96 -2.95
N LEU A 120 -1.86 -8.62 -2.23
CA LEU A 120 -2.86 -7.63 -2.65
C LEU A 120 -2.19 -6.28 -2.99
N PHE A 121 -1.35 -5.77 -2.10
CA PHE A 121 -0.69 -4.49 -2.28
C PHE A 121 0.28 -4.48 -3.48
N ARG A 122 1.10 -5.52 -3.64
CA ARG A 122 2.03 -5.65 -4.77
C ARG A 122 1.31 -5.73 -6.11
N SER A 123 0.29 -6.60 -6.22
CA SER A 123 -0.48 -6.74 -7.46
C SER A 123 -1.18 -5.43 -7.83
N TRP A 124 -1.72 -4.72 -6.84
CA TRP A 124 -2.35 -3.42 -7.04
C TRP A 124 -1.35 -2.33 -7.48
N LEU A 125 -0.13 -2.27 -6.90
CA LEU A 125 0.92 -1.33 -7.33
C LEU A 125 1.30 -1.55 -8.79
N THR A 126 1.49 -2.81 -9.20
CA THR A 126 1.82 -3.18 -10.59
C THR A 126 0.71 -2.76 -11.55
N ALA A 127 -0.54 -2.99 -11.18
CA ALA A 127 -1.69 -2.56 -11.97
C ALA A 127 -1.79 -1.03 -12.04
N LEU A 128 -1.64 -0.35 -10.90
CA LEU A 128 -1.73 1.10 -10.84
C LEU A 128 -0.64 1.79 -11.70
N GLU A 129 0.54 1.18 -11.84
CA GLU A 129 1.62 1.69 -12.67
C GLU A 129 1.25 1.71 -14.16
N THR A 130 0.53 0.68 -14.61
CA THR A 130 0.19 0.47 -16.03
C THR A 130 -1.16 1.05 -16.44
N GLN A 131 -2.10 1.17 -15.48
CA GLN A 131 -3.44 1.66 -15.73
C GLN A 131 -3.53 3.19 -15.59
N PRO A 132 -4.49 3.85 -16.28
CA PRO A 132 -4.77 5.25 -16.03
C PRO A 132 -5.26 5.46 -14.59
N HIS A 133 -5.00 6.65 -14.04
CA HIS A 133 -5.53 7.04 -12.74
C HIS A 133 -7.06 6.98 -12.72
N GLN A 134 -7.64 6.21 -11.81
CA GLN A 134 -9.09 6.04 -11.66
C GLN A 134 -9.49 5.78 -10.20
N PRO A 135 -10.59 6.39 -9.73
CA PRO A 135 -11.13 6.12 -8.38
C PRO A 135 -11.46 4.65 -8.12
N ARG A 136 -11.87 3.92 -9.16
CA ARG A 136 -12.24 2.51 -9.05
C ARG A 136 -11.09 1.60 -8.62
N MET A 137 -9.84 1.98 -8.91
CA MET A 137 -8.66 1.26 -8.43
C MET A 137 -8.56 1.31 -6.90
N VAL A 138 -8.96 2.43 -6.30
CA VAL A 138 -9.04 2.59 -4.84
C VAL A 138 -10.21 1.80 -4.28
N LEU A 139 -11.40 1.88 -4.90
CA LEU A 139 -12.58 1.12 -4.44
C LEU A 139 -12.35 -0.39 -4.52
N ALA A 140 -11.70 -0.88 -5.56
CA ALA A 140 -11.33 -2.28 -5.68
C ALA A 140 -10.32 -2.70 -4.60
N PHE A 141 -9.32 -1.86 -4.32
CA PHE A 141 -8.38 -2.11 -3.22
C PHE A 141 -9.08 -2.16 -1.86
N GLU A 142 -9.99 -1.22 -1.57
CA GLU A 142 -10.79 -1.19 -0.35
C GLU A 142 -11.65 -2.46 -0.19
N ALA A 143 -12.34 -2.86 -1.26
CA ALA A 143 -13.22 -4.03 -1.25
C ALA A 143 -12.42 -5.32 -1.03
N ARG A 144 -11.31 -5.50 -1.75
CA ARG A 144 -10.44 -6.67 -1.60
C ARG A 144 -9.73 -6.68 -0.24
N LEU A 145 -9.35 -5.53 0.29
CA LEU A 145 -8.79 -5.44 1.64
C LEU A 145 -9.79 -5.95 2.69
N LEU A 146 -11.07 -5.59 2.58
CA LEU A 146 -12.12 -6.09 3.45
C LEU A 146 -12.28 -7.61 3.32
N VAL A 147 -12.21 -8.16 2.11
CA VAL A 147 -12.23 -9.62 1.89
C VAL A 147 -11.06 -10.30 2.59
N GLU A 148 -9.83 -9.76 2.47
CA GLU A 148 -8.64 -10.32 3.16
C GLU A 148 -8.75 -10.22 4.69
N MET A 149 -9.53 -9.26 5.20
CA MET A 149 -9.86 -9.17 6.62
C MET A 149 -10.96 -10.15 7.06
N GLY A 150 -11.52 -10.95 6.15
CA GLY A 150 -12.66 -11.83 6.40
C GLY A 150 -14.02 -11.11 6.48
N LEU A 151 -14.09 -9.89 5.99
CA LEU A 151 -15.25 -8.99 6.05
C LEU A 151 -15.80 -8.73 4.64
N ASP A 152 -16.16 -9.80 3.90
CA ASP A 152 -16.64 -9.66 2.51
C ASP A 152 -17.81 -8.67 2.43
N PRO A 153 -17.62 -7.55 1.74
CA PRO A 153 -18.62 -6.49 1.65
C PRO A 153 -19.90 -6.91 0.91
N ARG A 154 -19.88 -7.98 0.13
CA ARG A 154 -21.04 -8.50 -0.62
C ARG A 154 -22.16 -8.95 0.29
N GLY A 155 -21.85 -9.45 1.48
CA GLY A 155 -22.84 -9.89 2.47
C GLY A 155 -23.64 -8.78 3.16
N ALA A 156 -23.33 -7.51 2.87
CA ALA A 156 -24.04 -6.42 3.51
C ALA A 156 -25.43 -6.19 2.87
N GLU A 157 -26.50 -6.17 3.69
CA GLU A 157 -27.88 -5.88 3.26
C GLU A 157 -28.00 -4.58 2.42
N SER A 158 -27.14 -3.60 2.69
CA SER A 158 -27.10 -2.36 1.93
C SER A 158 -26.64 -2.53 0.49
N VAL A 159 -25.85 -3.56 0.17
CA VAL A 159 -25.40 -3.87 -1.20
C VAL A 159 -26.60 -4.35 -2.02
N GLU A 160 -27.37 -5.30 -1.48
CA GLU A 160 -28.56 -5.82 -2.14
C GLU A 160 -29.60 -4.72 -2.40
N ARG A 161 -29.91 -3.91 -1.38
CA ARG A 161 -30.94 -2.84 -1.47
C ARG A 161 -30.60 -1.73 -2.46
N THR A 162 -29.33 -1.48 -2.73
CA THR A 162 -28.90 -0.34 -3.54
C THR A 162 -28.43 -0.69 -4.93
N GLY A 163 -28.40 -2.00 -5.29
CA GLY A 163 -27.83 -2.47 -6.54
C GLY A 163 -26.31 -2.26 -6.65
N ALA A 164 -25.63 -1.99 -5.53
CA ALA A 164 -24.19 -1.77 -5.53
C ALA A 164 -23.41 -3.05 -5.89
N GLY A 165 -24.00 -4.22 -5.83
CA GLY A 165 -23.39 -5.49 -6.21
C GLY A 165 -22.92 -5.52 -7.66
N GLU A 166 -23.64 -4.90 -8.58
CA GLU A 166 -23.23 -4.81 -10.00
C GLU A 166 -21.84 -4.18 -10.19
N VAL A 167 -21.45 -3.30 -9.25
CA VAL A 167 -20.14 -2.66 -9.26
C VAL A 167 -19.15 -3.42 -8.38
N LEU A 168 -19.61 -3.88 -7.22
CA LEU A 168 -18.78 -4.49 -6.20
C LEU A 168 -18.19 -5.83 -6.65
N ASP A 169 -19.01 -6.70 -7.26
CA ASP A 169 -18.58 -8.03 -7.68
C ASP A 169 -17.40 -7.97 -8.66
N PRO A 170 -17.45 -7.18 -9.77
CA PRO A 170 -16.28 -7.05 -10.63
C PRO A 170 -15.09 -6.35 -9.97
N LEU A 171 -15.29 -5.45 -9.00
CA LEU A 171 -14.17 -4.84 -8.27
C LEU A 171 -13.41 -5.85 -7.41
N ILE A 172 -14.09 -6.89 -6.91
CA ILE A 172 -13.49 -7.95 -6.11
C ILE A 172 -12.88 -9.04 -7.00
N ASP A 173 -13.62 -9.52 -7.99
CA ASP A 173 -13.32 -10.77 -8.68
C ASP A 173 -12.57 -10.59 -10.02
N ALA A 174 -12.72 -9.44 -10.70
CA ALA A 174 -12.07 -9.21 -11.99
C ALA A 174 -10.56 -8.99 -11.86
N ASP A 175 -9.82 -9.28 -12.94
CA ASP A 175 -8.41 -8.87 -13.02
C ASP A 175 -8.27 -7.35 -12.95
N TRP A 176 -7.16 -6.88 -12.40
CA TRP A 176 -6.87 -5.44 -12.30
C TRP A 176 -6.93 -4.74 -13.68
N SER A 177 -6.55 -5.44 -14.74
CA SER A 177 -6.54 -4.92 -16.11
C SER A 177 -7.93 -4.71 -16.70
N GLU A 178 -8.95 -5.36 -16.17
CA GLU A 178 -10.35 -5.28 -16.63
C GLU A 178 -11.09 -4.11 -16.00
N LEU A 179 -10.66 -3.66 -14.80
CA LEU A 179 -11.34 -2.59 -14.07
C LEU A 179 -11.54 -1.28 -14.86
N PRO A 180 -10.59 -0.82 -15.71
CA PRO A 180 -10.80 0.39 -16.51
C PRO A 180 -11.97 0.30 -17.50
N GLY A 181 -12.30 -0.91 -17.97
CA GLY A 181 -13.40 -1.17 -18.91
C GLY A 181 -14.79 -1.17 -18.28
N LEU A 182 -14.89 -1.22 -16.97
CA LEU A 182 -16.19 -1.21 -16.29
C LEU A 182 -16.91 0.13 -16.49
N ALA A 183 -18.18 0.10 -16.80
CA ALA A 183 -19.01 1.28 -17.03
C ALA A 183 -20.26 1.30 -16.12
N PRO A 184 -20.08 1.31 -14.79
CA PRO A 184 -21.20 1.29 -13.86
C PRO A 184 -21.96 2.63 -13.86
N SER A 185 -23.22 2.59 -13.42
CA SER A 185 -24.00 3.81 -13.23
C SER A 185 -23.39 4.70 -12.15
N SER A 186 -23.45 6.01 -12.32
CA SER A 186 -22.95 6.96 -11.31
C SER A 186 -23.65 6.82 -9.96
N ALA A 187 -24.90 6.35 -9.94
CA ALA A 187 -25.65 6.09 -8.72
C ALA A 187 -25.07 4.88 -7.97
N ALA A 188 -24.83 3.77 -8.67
CA ALA A 188 -24.24 2.57 -8.08
C ALA A 188 -22.84 2.86 -7.48
N VAL A 189 -22.02 3.63 -8.19
CA VAL A 189 -20.69 4.05 -7.67
C VAL A 189 -20.83 4.88 -6.39
N ARG A 190 -21.72 5.89 -6.35
CA ARG A 190 -21.92 6.70 -5.14
C ARG A 190 -22.40 5.87 -3.96
N ASN A 191 -23.33 4.93 -4.19
CA ASN A 191 -23.80 4.02 -3.15
C ASN A 191 -22.65 3.16 -2.63
N LEU A 192 -21.82 2.61 -3.53
CA LEU A 192 -20.67 1.79 -3.15
C LEU A 192 -19.65 2.57 -2.33
N VAL A 193 -19.31 3.81 -2.73
CA VAL A 193 -18.41 4.70 -1.96
C VAL A 193 -18.87 4.85 -0.51
N THR A 194 -20.20 5.03 -0.31
CA THR A 194 -20.80 5.17 1.02
C THR A 194 -20.78 3.86 1.80
N ILE A 195 -21.07 2.74 1.14
CA ILE A 195 -21.07 1.41 1.75
C ILE A 195 -19.67 1.04 2.23
N LEU A 196 -18.67 1.15 1.34
CA LEU A 196 -17.27 0.83 1.69
C LEU A 196 -16.75 1.75 2.79
N GLN A 197 -17.10 3.05 2.77
CA GLN A 197 -16.75 3.97 3.86
C GLN A 197 -17.25 3.46 5.22
N ARG A 198 -18.52 3.04 5.29
CA ARG A 198 -19.11 2.54 6.53
C ARG A 198 -18.43 1.26 6.99
N GLN A 199 -18.25 0.30 6.09
CA GLN A 199 -17.63 -0.99 6.44
C GLN A 199 -16.18 -0.82 6.89
N LEU A 200 -15.41 0.05 6.22
CA LEU A 200 -14.05 0.37 6.65
C LEU A 200 -14.02 1.05 8.03
N VAL A 201 -14.98 1.93 8.34
CA VAL A 201 -15.11 2.52 9.68
C VAL A 201 -15.47 1.48 10.72
N GLU A 202 -16.39 0.58 10.42
CA GLU A 202 -16.78 -0.53 11.30
C GLU A 202 -15.60 -1.47 11.58
N ALA A 203 -14.79 -1.78 10.55
CA ALA A 203 -13.66 -2.69 10.64
C ALA A 203 -12.43 -2.06 11.33
N LEU A 204 -12.11 -0.81 11.00
CA LEU A 204 -10.84 -0.16 11.36
C LEU A 204 -10.99 0.98 12.39
N GLY A 205 -12.22 1.26 12.83
CA GLY A 205 -12.55 2.39 13.69
C GLY A 205 -12.52 3.75 12.97
N THR A 206 -11.55 3.98 12.12
CA THR A 206 -11.41 5.22 11.34
C THR A 206 -10.84 4.94 9.95
N VAL A 207 -11.19 5.79 8.98
CA VAL A 207 -10.60 5.75 7.63
C VAL A 207 -9.62 6.92 7.46
N PRO A 208 -8.48 6.74 6.78
CA PRO A 208 -7.54 7.82 6.54
C PRO A 208 -8.20 9.03 5.86
N ARG A 209 -7.88 10.25 6.31
CA ARG A 209 -8.46 11.49 5.76
C ARG A 209 -8.17 11.70 4.28
N SER A 210 -7.09 11.11 3.77
CA SER A 210 -6.70 11.15 2.36
C SER A 210 -7.64 10.37 1.42
N ARG A 211 -8.67 9.63 1.93
CA ARG A 211 -9.61 8.88 1.10
C ARG A 211 -10.31 9.73 0.05
N SER A 212 -10.80 10.90 0.44
CA SER A 212 -11.51 11.79 -0.50
C SER A 212 -10.61 12.25 -1.63
N GLU A 213 -9.34 12.53 -1.34
CA GLU A 213 -8.34 12.91 -2.34
C GLU A 213 -7.95 11.72 -3.23
N ALA A 214 -7.77 10.54 -2.65
CA ALA A 214 -7.48 9.31 -3.39
C ALA A 214 -8.62 8.89 -4.34
N LEU A 215 -9.87 9.22 -4.01
CA LEU A 215 -11.05 8.99 -4.85
C LEU A 215 -11.33 10.14 -5.83
N ALA A 216 -10.64 11.28 -5.72
CA ALA A 216 -10.82 12.39 -6.65
C ALA A 216 -10.29 12.01 -8.04
N SER A 217 -11.00 12.42 -9.09
CA SER A 217 -10.55 12.26 -10.47
C SER A 217 -9.46 13.30 -10.74
N GLY A 218 -8.22 12.85 -10.70
CA GLY A 218 -6.94 13.40 -11.14
C GLY A 218 -6.83 14.83 -11.69
N SER A 219 -7.17 15.85 -10.88
CA SER A 219 -6.64 17.20 -11.13
C SER A 219 -5.71 17.54 -9.96
N PRO A 220 -4.47 17.96 -10.23
CA PRO A 220 -3.61 18.43 -9.16
C PRO A 220 -4.30 19.59 -8.40
N PRO A 221 -4.08 19.74 -7.09
CA PRO A 221 -4.60 20.88 -6.36
C PRO A 221 -4.13 22.16 -7.07
N ARG A 222 -5.08 23.05 -7.36
CA ARG A 222 -4.73 24.36 -7.89
C ARG A 222 -3.80 24.99 -6.86
N SER A 223 -2.55 25.25 -7.24
CA SER A 223 -1.62 26.05 -6.47
C SER A 223 -2.31 27.38 -6.19
N GLY A 224 -2.75 27.57 -4.95
CA GLY A 224 -3.32 28.82 -4.49
C GLY A 224 -2.30 29.93 -4.68
N SER A 225 -2.77 30.98 -5.30
CA SER A 225 -2.09 32.25 -5.51
C SER A 225 -1.82 32.94 -4.18
#